data_d255f42a8fddc0d59fed70e7d7df7551
#
_entry.id   d255f42a8fddc0d59fed70e7d7df7551
#
_cell.length_a   1.000
_cell.length_b   1.000
_cell.length_c   1.000
_cell.angle_alpha   90.00
_cell.angle_beta   90.00
_cell.angle_gamma   90.00
#
_symmetry.space_group_name_H-M   'P 1'
#
loop_
_entity.id
_entity.type
_entity.pdbx_description
1 polymer ?
#
loop_
_entity_poly.entity_id
_entity_poly.type
_entity_poly.pdbx_seq_one_letter_code
_entity_poly.pdbx_strand_id
1 'polypeptide(L)'
;MVIAIPGMDSFKEVNVALANDRWMQRGVAVLSIDGPGQYESPLLGVYVSMQNWIDAGPAVVDWLLGRPEIDGQKIGVSGASFGSFFGTILTANEPRIAATAVISTCLEPGCHTIFEEASPTFKKRFMWMSNYTDEAKFDEFAKTLTWEGHVEKIRTPYLVVAGEADELSPLEHTERMVRAMSGPRQLVIYADSRHSVGNVPAANLGPFPPAPRSLSPKPSAAAKRTSPSS
;
A
#
# COMPACT_ATOMS: atom_id res chain seq x y z
N MET A 1 1.21 -8.63 -15.39
CA MET A 1 -0.06 -8.76 -14.65
C MET A 1 0.01 -7.98 -13.33
N VAL A 2 -1.12 -7.80 -12.63
CA VAL A 2 -1.18 -7.10 -11.34
C VAL A 2 -1.86 -7.98 -10.30
N ILE A 3 -1.24 -8.08 -9.12
CA ILE A 3 -1.85 -8.59 -7.90
C ILE A 3 -2.59 -7.42 -7.26
N ALA A 4 -3.92 -7.50 -7.17
CA ALA A 4 -4.76 -6.43 -6.62
C ALA A 4 -5.22 -6.79 -5.21
N ILE A 5 -4.92 -5.91 -4.24
CA ILE A 5 -5.19 -6.11 -2.82
C ILE A 5 -6.22 -5.08 -2.36
N PRO A 6 -7.42 -5.50 -1.92
CA PRO A 6 -8.47 -4.59 -1.46
C PRO A 6 -8.14 -3.97 -0.11
N GLY A 7 -8.90 -2.92 0.24
CA GLY A 7 -8.90 -2.34 1.57
C GLY A 7 -9.58 -3.23 2.61
N MET A 8 -9.59 -2.75 3.86
CA MET A 8 -10.19 -3.46 5.00
C MET A 8 -11.69 -3.72 4.83
N ASP A 9 -12.41 -2.80 4.18
CA ASP A 9 -13.86 -2.84 3.98
C ASP A 9 -14.29 -3.49 2.67
N SER A 10 -13.33 -4.03 1.93
CA SER A 10 -13.52 -4.54 0.58
C SER A 10 -13.08 -6.00 0.48
N PHE A 11 -13.33 -6.61 -0.66
CA PHE A 11 -13.01 -7.99 -0.96
C PHE A 11 -12.59 -8.12 -2.43
N LYS A 12 -11.99 -9.25 -2.79
CA LYS A 12 -11.34 -9.47 -4.10
C LYS A 12 -12.22 -9.17 -5.31
N GLU A 13 -13.52 -9.48 -5.23
CA GLU A 13 -14.45 -9.29 -6.34
C GLU A 13 -14.66 -7.81 -6.68
N VAL A 14 -14.57 -6.91 -5.68
CA VAL A 14 -14.75 -5.46 -5.87
C VAL A 14 -13.67 -4.88 -6.78
N ASN A 15 -12.44 -5.36 -6.68
CA ASN A 15 -11.33 -4.87 -7.49
C ASN A 15 -11.53 -5.12 -8.99
N VAL A 16 -12.27 -6.16 -9.35
CA VAL A 16 -12.56 -6.53 -10.74
C VAL A 16 -13.93 -5.97 -11.15
N ALA A 17 -14.99 -6.28 -10.40
CA ALA A 17 -16.35 -5.98 -10.81
C ALA A 17 -16.70 -4.48 -10.75
N LEU A 18 -16.23 -3.74 -9.74
CA LEU A 18 -16.56 -2.32 -9.54
C LEU A 18 -15.53 -1.36 -10.13
N ALA A 19 -14.31 -1.79 -10.33
CA ALA A 19 -13.26 -0.97 -10.95
C ALA A 19 -13.36 -0.92 -12.49
N ASN A 20 -14.44 -1.42 -13.09
CA ASN A 20 -14.66 -1.48 -14.54
C ASN A 20 -13.50 -2.12 -15.31
N ASP A 21 -12.90 -3.14 -14.75
CA ASP A 21 -11.80 -3.89 -15.38
C ASP A 21 -10.69 -3.00 -15.98
N ARG A 22 -10.40 -1.88 -15.33
CA ARG A 22 -9.49 -0.85 -15.85
C ARG A 22 -8.12 -1.39 -16.27
N TRP A 23 -7.65 -2.41 -15.57
CA TRP A 23 -6.40 -3.09 -15.90
C TRP A 23 -6.56 -3.94 -17.16
N MET A 24 -7.64 -4.73 -17.23
CA MET A 24 -7.92 -5.61 -18.37
C MET A 24 -8.15 -4.83 -19.65
N GLN A 25 -8.84 -3.67 -19.58
CA GLN A 25 -9.00 -2.74 -20.71
C GLN A 25 -7.67 -2.22 -21.26
N ARG A 26 -6.58 -2.34 -20.49
CA ARG A 26 -5.22 -1.97 -20.87
C ARG A 26 -4.35 -3.16 -21.21
N GLY A 27 -4.95 -4.34 -21.37
CA GLY A 27 -4.22 -5.58 -21.65
C GLY A 27 -3.41 -6.13 -20.46
N VAL A 28 -3.75 -5.71 -19.23
CA VAL A 28 -3.08 -6.17 -18.01
C VAL A 28 -3.98 -7.17 -17.28
N ALA A 29 -3.54 -8.41 -17.16
CA ALA A 29 -4.24 -9.43 -16.37
C ALA A 29 -4.23 -9.04 -14.87
N VAL A 30 -5.29 -9.40 -14.15
CA VAL A 30 -5.46 -9.10 -12.71
C VAL A 30 -5.68 -10.40 -11.94
N LEU A 31 -4.90 -10.57 -10.88
CA LEU A 31 -5.21 -11.49 -9.79
C LEU A 31 -5.65 -10.68 -8.59
N SER A 32 -6.95 -10.67 -8.32
CA SER A 32 -7.48 -10.05 -7.10
C SER A 32 -7.48 -11.08 -5.97
N ILE A 33 -6.94 -10.71 -4.81
CA ILE A 33 -6.79 -11.62 -3.67
C ILE A 33 -7.43 -11.03 -2.42
N ASP A 34 -8.02 -11.90 -1.60
CA ASP A 34 -8.22 -11.65 -0.18
C ASP A 34 -7.06 -12.32 0.57
N GLY A 35 -6.09 -11.52 0.96
CA GLY A 35 -4.92 -12.02 1.67
C GLY A 35 -5.21 -12.32 3.15
N PRO A 36 -4.17 -12.61 3.95
CA PRO A 36 -4.33 -12.94 5.36
C PRO A 36 -5.19 -11.91 6.11
N GLY A 37 -6.26 -12.39 6.74
CA GLY A 37 -7.22 -11.59 7.51
C GLY A 37 -8.30 -10.90 6.69
N GLN A 38 -8.22 -10.87 5.37
CA GLN A 38 -9.23 -10.23 4.53
C GLN A 38 -10.40 -11.18 4.24
N TYR A 39 -11.61 -10.63 4.29
CA TYR A 39 -12.90 -11.25 3.93
C TYR A 39 -13.08 -12.69 4.40
N GLU A 40 -12.82 -13.69 3.54
CA GLU A 40 -13.01 -15.11 3.83
C GLU A 40 -11.82 -15.75 4.55
N SER A 41 -10.65 -15.16 4.48
CA SER A 41 -9.41 -15.74 5.03
C SER A 41 -9.49 -16.07 6.52
N PRO A 42 -10.10 -15.23 7.40
CA PRO A 42 -10.30 -15.58 8.82
C PRO A 42 -11.16 -16.83 9.03
N LEU A 43 -12.14 -17.11 8.17
CA LEU A 43 -12.96 -18.32 8.24
C LEU A 43 -12.14 -19.59 7.97
N LEU A 44 -11.03 -19.45 7.29
CA LEU A 44 -10.06 -20.51 7.01
C LEU A 44 -8.92 -20.54 8.05
N GLY A 45 -9.01 -19.73 9.11
CA GLY A 45 -7.98 -19.61 10.14
C GLY A 45 -6.74 -18.81 9.72
N VAL A 46 -6.81 -18.06 8.61
CA VAL A 46 -5.72 -17.25 8.10
C VAL A 46 -5.95 -15.78 8.51
N TYR A 47 -5.30 -15.35 9.55
CA TYR A 47 -5.49 -14.03 10.16
C TYR A 47 -4.40 -13.03 9.76
N VAL A 48 -4.68 -11.73 9.97
CA VAL A 48 -3.67 -10.68 9.78
C VAL A 48 -2.51 -10.87 10.76
N SER A 49 -1.33 -10.90 10.23
CA SER A 49 -0.08 -10.63 10.93
C SER A 49 0.96 -10.13 9.94
N MET A 50 2.02 -9.47 10.41
CA MET A 50 3.13 -9.08 9.54
C MET A 50 3.74 -10.31 8.85
N GLN A 51 3.97 -11.40 9.61
CA GLN A 51 4.56 -12.62 9.06
C GLN A 51 3.69 -13.25 7.99
N ASN A 52 2.37 -13.37 8.21
CA ASN A 52 1.46 -13.95 7.22
C ASN A 52 1.46 -13.16 5.90
N TRP A 53 1.58 -11.82 5.96
CA TRP A 53 1.68 -11.00 4.75
C TRP A 53 3.05 -11.08 4.08
N ILE A 54 4.13 -11.26 4.84
CA ILE A 54 5.46 -11.55 4.31
C ILE A 54 5.45 -12.88 3.56
N ASP A 55 4.82 -13.91 4.12
CA ASP A 55 4.77 -15.25 3.54
C ASP A 55 3.80 -15.33 2.34
N ALA A 56 2.75 -14.51 2.33
CA ALA A 56 1.77 -14.47 1.24
C ALA A 56 2.41 -14.03 -0.10
N GLY A 57 3.40 -13.14 -0.06
CA GLY A 57 4.08 -12.64 -1.26
C GLY A 57 4.70 -13.76 -2.10
N PRO A 58 5.68 -14.50 -1.56
CA PRO A 58 6.27 -15.65 -2.26
C PRO A 58 5.23 -16.68 -2.72
N ALA A 59 4.26 -17.02 -1.86
CA ALA A 59 3.24 -18.02 -2.18
C ALA A 59 2.40 -17.63 -3.41
N VAL A 60 1.96 -16.37 -3.49
CA VAL A 60 1.18 -15.86 -4.62
C VAL A 60 2.04 -15.79 -5.88
N VAL A 61 3.28 -15.31 -5.77
CA VAL A 61 4.19 -15.22 -6.92
C VAL A 61 4.56 -16.61 -7.44
N ASP A 62 4.83 -17.57 -6.58
CA ASP A 62 5.12 -18.96 -6.98
C ASP A 62 3.95 -19.59 -7.72
N TRP A 63 2.73 -19.36 -7.23
CA TRP A 63 1.52 -19.82 -7.92
C TRP A 63 1.38 -19.20 -9.32
N LEU A 64 1.67 -17.90 -9.45
CA LEU A 64 1.64 -17.19 -10.73
C LEU A 64 2.70 -17.70 -11.71
N LEU A 65 3.90 -17.98 -11.24
CA LEU A 65 4.99 -18.50 -12.09
C LEU A 65 4.70 -19.92 -12.61
N GLY A 66 3.80 -20.64 -11.97
CA GLY A 66 3.28 -21.92 -12.48
C GLY A 66 2.27 -21.79 -13.64
N ARG A 67 1.91 -20.56 -14.04
CA ARG A 67 0.93 -20.28 -15.10
C ARG A 67 1.63 -19.93 -16.41
N PRO A 68 1.42 -20.71 -17.50
CA PRO A 68 2.13 -20.47 -18.76
C PRO A 68 1.75 -19.14 -19.45
N GLU A 69 0.58 -18.57 -19.11
CA GLU A 69 0.09 -17.30 -19.63
C GLU A 69 0.70 -16.08 -18.93
N ILE A 70 1.45 -16.27 -17.84
CA ILE A 70 2.00 -15.17 -17.03
C ILE A 70 3.48 -14.92 -17.33
N ASP A 71 3.80 -13.67 -17.68
CA ASP A 71 5.17 -13.20 -17.75
C ASP A 71 5.66 -12.90 -16.32
N GLY A 72 6.48 -13.81 -15.80
CA GLY A 72 7.01 -13.72 -14.43
C GLY A 72 7.91 -12.51 -14.17
N GLN A 73 8.40 -11.83 -15.22
CA GLN A 73 9.19 -10.60 -15.09
C GLN A 73 8.32 -9.34 -15.04
N LYS A 74 7.00 -9.49 -15.19
CA LYS A 74 6.03 -8.38 -15.26
C LYS A 74 4.89 -8.55 -14.26
N ILE A 75 5.21 -8.96 -13.05
CA ILE A 75 4.26 -9.06 -11.94
C ILE A 75 4.30 -7.76 -11.14
N GLY A 76 3.20 -7.03 -11.11
CA GLY A 76 3.05 -5.81 -10.31
C GLY A 76 2.10 -6.03 -9.14
N VAL A 77 2.11 -5.07 -8.21
CA VAL A 77 1.18 -5.02 -7.06
C VAL A 77 0.39 -3.72 -7.11
N SER A 78 -0.91 -3.80 -6.82
CA SER A 78 -1.77 -2.64 -6.58
C SER A 78 -2.56 -2.82 -5.30
N GLY A 79 -2.62 -1.79 -4.46
CA GLY A 79 -3.33 -1.84 -3.20
C GLY A 79 -4.04 -0.53 -2.88
N ALA A 80 -5.19 -0.64 -2.21
CA ALA A 80 -5.98 0.52 -1.78
C ALA A 80 -6.29 0.43 -0.28
N SER A 81 -6.26 1.55 0.44
CA SER A 81 -6.50 1.61 1.89
C SER A 81 -5.56 0.64 2.63
N PHE A 82 -6.03 -0.26 3.48
CA PHE A 82 -5.17 -1.29 4.07
C PHE A 82 -4.45 -2.17 3.04
N GLY A 83 -5.00 -2.31 1.82
CA GLY A 83 -4.29 -2.95 0.72
C GLY A 83 -3.02 -2.21 0.32
N SER A 84 -2.91 -0.92 0.56
CA SER A 84 -1.68 -0.15 0.37
C SER A 84 -0.59 -0.58 1.35
N PHE A 85 -0.94 -0.79 2.63
CA PHE A 85 -0.02 -1.30 3.64
C PHE A 85 0.43 -2.73 3.32
N PHE A 86 -0.52 -3.61 3.09
CA PHE A 86 -0.23 -5.02 2.77
C PHE A 86 0.56 -5.18 1.48
N GLY A 87 0.21 -4.43 0.43
CA GLY A 87 0.95 -4.40 -0.83
C GLY A 87 2.37 -3.87 -0.67
N THR A 88 2.58 -2.92 0.24
CA THR A 88 3.92 -2.43 0.60
C THR A 88 4.75 -3.52 1.26
N ILE A 89 4.20 -4.22 2.25
CA ILE A 89 4.90 -5.30 2.96
C ILE A 89 5.21 -6.46 2.02
N LEU A 90 4.25 -6.84 1.17
CA LEU A 90 4.46 -7.87 0.14
C LEU A 90 5.61 -7.47 -0.80
N THR A 91 5.56 -6.27 -1.37
CA THR A 91 6.59 -5.77 -2.29
C THR A 91 7.98 -5.69 -1.65
N ALA A 92 8.04 -5.28 -0.39
CA ALA A 92 9.30 -5.15 0.35
C ALA A 92 10.00 -6.50 0.61
N ASN A 93 9.22 -7.59 0.64
CA ASN A 93 9.72 -8.92 0.99
C ASN A 93 9.65 -9.93 -0.17
N GLU A 94 9.17 -9.49 -1.37
CA GLU A 94 9.13 -10.31 -2.58
C GLU A 94 9.88 -9.59 -3.74
N PRO A 95 11.15 -9.90 -3.95
CA PRO A 95 12.00 -9.17 -4.90
C PRO A 95 11.63 -9.40 -6.37
N ARG A 96 10.76 -10.36 -6.68
CA ARG A 96 10.28 -10.63 -8.05
C ARG A 96 9.16 -9.67 -8.47
N ILE A 97 8.65 -8.81 -7.57
CA ILE A 97 7.69 -7.77 -7.93
C ILE A 97 8.39 -6.71 -8.78
N ALA A 98 7.87 -6.49 -9.99
CA ALA A 98 8.47 -5.59 -10.96
C ALA A 98 8.11 -4.11 -10.75
N ALA A 99 6.92 -3.83 -10.20
CA ALA A 99 6.46 -2.47 -9.89
C ALA A 99 5.27 -2.52 -8.92
N THR A 100 5.06 -1.43 -8.18
CA THR A 100 3.94 -1.30 -7.24
C THR A 100 3.26 0.05 -7.37
N ALA A 101 1.93 0.07 -7.27
CA ALA A 101 1.14 1.29 -7.22
C ALA A 101 0.07 1.18 -6.13
N VAL A 102 0.07 2.11 -5.18
CA VAL A 102 -0.89 2.14 -4.07
C VAL A 102 -1.65 3.46 -4.02
N ILE A 103 -2.91 3.39 -3.55
CA ILE A 103 -3.80 4.55 -3.47
C ILE A 103 -4.58 4.53 -2.16
N SER A 104 -5.06 5.71 -1.71
CA SER A 104 -5.83 5.84 -0.45
C SER A 104 -5.05 5.21 0.70
N THR A 105 -3.92 5.78 1.01
CA THR A 105 -2.88 5.13 1.83
C THR A 105 -3.31 4.89 3.28
N CYS A 106 -2.97 3.75 3.85
CA CYS A 106 -3.04 3.43 5.27
C CYS A 106 -1.63 3.05 5.75
N LEU A 107 -0.76 4.06 5.93
CA LEU A 107 0.69 3.87 6.10
C LEU A 107 1.22 4.45 7.41
N GLU A 108 0.33 4.74 8.36
CA GLU A 108 0.71 5.10 9.72
C GLU A 108 1.19 3.85 10.47
N PRO A 109 2.43 3.82 10.99
CA PRO A 109 2.88 2.73 11.83
C PRO A 109 2.02 2.60 13.09
N GLY A 110 1.53 1.39 13.36
CA GLY A 110 0.62 1.13 14.48
C GLY A 110 -0.83 1.54 14.22
N CYS A 111 -1.12 2.25 13.10
CA CYS A 111 -2.47 2.59 12.65
C CYS A 111 -3.33 3.30 13.71
N HIS A 112 -2.71 4.18 14.52
CA HIS A 112 -3.39 4.84 15.65
C HIS A 112 -4.60 5.66 15.19
N THR A 113 -4.45 6.48 14.17
CA THR A 113 -5.54 7.35 13.68
C THR A 113 -6.77 6.56 13.29
N ILE A 114 -6.62 5.48 12.54
CA ILE A 114 -7.78 4.69 12.09
C ILE A 114 -8.38 3.84 13.22
N PHE A 115 -7.58 3.39 14.19
CA PHE A 115 -8.08 2.53 15.28
C PHE A 115 -8.62 3.29 16.48
N GLU A 116 -8.08 4.48 16.79
CA GLU A 116 -8.42 5.23 17.99
C GLU A 116 -9.23 6.51 17.71
N GLU A 117 -8.96 7.20 16.60
CA GLU A 117 -9.56 8.51 16.34
C GLU A 117 -10.71 8.45 15.34
N ALA A 118 -10.70 7.46 14.43
CA ALA A 118 -11.77 7.27 13.46
C ALA A 118 -12.96 6.51 14.05
N SER A 119 -13.77 5.86 13.21
CA SER A 119 -14.92 5.10 13.71
C SER A 119 -14.49 3.85 14.50
N PRO A 120 -15.10 3.58 15.68
CA PRO A 120 -14.83 2.35 16.46
C PRO A 120 -15.02 1.05 15.67
N THR A 121 -15.78 1.10 14.59
CA THR A 121 -16.00 -0.06 13.71
C THR A 121 -14.73 -0.53 13.02
N PHE A 122 -13.79 0.37 12.74
CA PHE A 122 -12.52 0.01 12.10
C PHE A 122 -11.67 -0.87 13.02
N LYS A 123 -11.49 -0.45 14.27
CA LYS A 123 -10.74 -1.23 15.27
C LYS A 123 -11.37 -2.61 15.48
N LYS A 124 -12.70 -2.68 15.72
CA LYS A 124 -13.42 -3.93 15.94
C LYS A 124 -13.31 -4.88 14.76
N ARG A 125 -13.40 -4.35 13.54
CA ARG A 125 -13.24 -5.16 12.33
C ARG A 125 -11.81 -5.71 12.21
N PHE A 126 -10.82 -4.88 12.48
CA PHE A 126 -9.43 -5.33 12.39
C PHE A 126 -9.08 -6.32 13.51
N MET A 127 -9.66 -6.17 14.70
CA MET A 127 -9.58 -7.17 15.77
C MET A 127 -10.08 -8.53 15.29
N TRP A 128 -11.22 -8.56 14.60
CA TRP A 128 -11.73 -9.80 13.99
C TRP A 128 -10.79 -10.35 12.92
N MET A 129 -10.28 -9.50 12.03
CA MET A 129 -9.33 -9.88 10.97
C MET A 129 -8.03 -10.48 11.53
N SER A 130 -7.64 -10.08 12.73
CA SER A 130 -6.40 -10.50 13.40
C SER A 130 -6.62 -11.48 14.56
N ASN A 131 -7.88 -11.95 14.76
CA ASN A 131 -8.29 -12.89 15.80
C ASN A 131 -8.08 -12.40 17.24
N TYR A 132 -8.26 -11.11 17.48
CA TYR A 132 -8.23 -10.54 18.82
C TYR A 132 -9.63 -10.23 19.33
N THR A 133 -9.94 -10.67 20.55
CA THR A 133 -11.18 -10.34 21.28
C THR A 133 -10.93 -9.42 22.46
N ASP A 134 -9.71 -9.33 22.92
CA ASP A 134 -9.23 -8.46 24.00
C ASP A 134 -8.58 -7.22 23.36
N GLU A 135 -9.11 -6.03 23.68
CA GLU A 135 -8.69 -4.78 23.09
C GLU A 135 -7.26 -4.40 23.47
N ALA A 136 -6.88 -4.61 24.74
CA ALA A 136 -5.53 -4.28 25.19
C ALA A 136 -4.46 -5.14 24.50
N LYS A 137 -4.76 -6.41 24.26
CA LYS A 137 -3.87 -7.29 23.48
C LYS A 137 -3.83 -6.89 22.01
N PHE A 138 -4.94 -6.45 21.47
CA PHE A 138 -4.98 -5.91 20.12
C PHE A 138 -4.13 -4.65 19.99
N ASP A 139 -4.16 -3.75 20.97
CA ASP A 139 -3.37 -2.52 20.95
C ASP A 139 -1.86 -2.81 20.94
N GLU A 140 -1.43 -3.84 21.66
CA GLU A 140 -0.04 -4.29 21.58
C GLU A 140 0.30 -4.92 20.23
N PHE A 141 -0.62 -5.69 19.66
CA PHE A 141 -0.45 -6.24 18.31
C PHE A 141 -0.41 -5.12 17.26
N ALA A 142 -1.27 -4.11 17.33
CA ALA A 142 -1.33 -3.01 16.38
C ALA A 142 0.02 -2.30 16.24
N LYS A 143 0.78 -2.15 17.32
CA LYS A 143 2.14 -1.58 17.31
C LYS A 143 3.12 -2.34 16.42
N THR A 144 2.83 -3.61 16.12
CA THR A 144 3.67 -4.41 15.22
C THR A 144 3.40 -4.13 13.75
N LEU A 145 2.29 -3.45 13.42
CA LEU A 145 1.92 -3.11 12.05
C LEU A 145 2.76 -1.90 11.59
N THR A 146 3.92 -2.18 11.04
CA THR A 146 4.85 -1.15 10.57
C THR A 146 5.52 -1.54 9.26
N TRP A 147 5.75 -0.56 8.41
CA TRP A 147 6.57 -0.69 7.21
C TRP A 147 8.07 -0.43 7.49
N GLU A 148 8.41 0.09 8.66
CA GLU A 148 9.78 0.40 9.06
C GLU A 148 10.65 -0.87 9.06
N GLY A 149 11.86 -0.78 8.52
CA GLY A 149 12.74 -1.95 8.32
C GLY A 149 12.38 -2.83 7.11
N HIS A 150 11.28 -2.52 6.41
CA HIS A 150 10.84 -3.24 5.21
C HIS A 150 11.03 -2.41 3.94
N VAL A 151 10.51 -1.18 3.92
CA VAL A 151 10.45 -0.36 2.68
C VAL A 151 11.81 0.03 2.13
N GLU A 152 12.83 0.05 2.96
CA GLU A 152 14.22 0.29 2.56
C GLU A 152 14.76 -0.80 1.62
N LYS A 153 14.10 -1.97 1.59
CA LYS A 153 14.44 -3.09 0.70
C LYS A 153 13.86 -2.91 -0.71
N ILE A 154 12.84 -2.06 -0.89
CA ILE A 154 12.17 -1.85 -2.17
C ILE A 154 13.14 -1.19 -3.15
N ARG A 155 13.40 -1.85 -4.28
CA ARG A 155 14.28 -1.39 -5.36
C ARG A 155 13.54 -1.12 -6.66
N THR A 156 12.31 -1.60 -6.79
CA THR A 156 11.47 -1.50 -7.98
C THR A 156 10.68 -0.19 -8.00
N PRO A 157 10.22 0.26 -9.17
CA PRO A 157 9.38 1.45 -9.27
C PRO A 157 8.15 1.39 -8.37
N TYR A 158 7.91 2.46 -7.63
CA TYR A 158 6.83 2.55 -6.65
C TYR A 158 6.05 3.87 -6.79
N LEU A 159 4.74 3.77 -7.04
CA LEU A 159 3.84 4.90 -7.12
C LEU A 159 2.92 4.92 -5.88
N VAL A 160 2.83 6.07 -5.24
CA VAL A 160 1.88 6.33 -4.15
C VAL A 160 0.94 7.45 -4.55
N VAL A 161 -0.35 7.23 -4.36
CA VAL A 161 -1.38 8.25 -4.56
C VAL A 161 -2.11 8.47 -3.24
N ALA A 162 -2.10 9.69 -2.73
CA ALA A 162 -2.66 10.04 -1.43
C ALA A 162 -3.51 11.31 -1.50
N GLY A 163 -4.46 11.44 -0.58
CA GLY A 163 -5.19 12.67 -0.32
C GLY A 163 -4.44 13.54 0.69
N GLU A 164 -4.43 14.87 0.48
CA GLU A 164 -3.80 15.81 1.42
C GLU A 164 -4.52 15.87 2.76
N ALA A 165 -5.85 15.72 2.75
CA ALA A 165 -6.71 15.78 3.92
C ALA A 165 -7.22 14.39 4.34
N ASP A 166 -6.37 13.37 4.21
CA ASP A 166 -6.71 12.00 4.59
C ASP A 166 -6.95 11.91 6.10
N GLU A 167 -8.17 11.58 6.49
CA GLU A 167 -8.64 11.51 7.86
C GLU A 167 -8.40 10.16 8.54
N LEU A 168 -7.97 9.16 7.79
CA LEU A 168 -7.75 7.80 8.30
C LEU A 168 -6.26 7.45 8.43
N SER A 169 -5.42 8.14 7.65
CA SER A 169 -3.97 7.95 7.69
C SER A 169 -3.26 9.24 7.32
N PRO A 170 -2.80 10.02 8.30
CA PRO A 170 -2.18 11.32 8.05
C PRO A 170 -1.07 11.27 7.01
N LEU A 171 -1.08 12.22 6.08
CA LEU A 171 -0.19 12.26 4.91
C LEU A 171 1.30 12.19 5.29
N GLU A 172 1.67 12.73 6.43
CA GLU A 172 3.05 12.75 6.92
C GLU A 172 3.68 11.35 7.02
N HIS A 173 2.89 10.32 7.38
CA HIS A 173 3.35 8.94 7.46
C HIS A 173 3.63 8.37 6.07
N THR A 174 2.78 8.70 5.11
CA THR A 174 3.00 8.35 3.69
C THR A 174 4.26 9.01 3.14
N GLU A 175 4.45 10.30 3.42
CA GLU A 175 5.66 11.02 3.01
C GLU A 175 6.92 10.44 3.65
N ARG A 176 6.85 10.08 4.94
CA ARG A 176 7.97 9.46 5.67
C ARG A 176 8.35 8.12 5.06
N MET A 177 7.35 7.28 4.76
CA MET A 177 7.57 5.99 4.11
C MET A 177 8.24 6.16 2.73
N VAL A 178 7.70 7.06 1.89
CA VAL A 178 8.25 7.31 0.55
C VAL A 178 9.71 7.80 0.64
N ARG A 179 10.04 8.63 1.63
CA ARG A 179 11.44 9.08 1.84
C ARG A 179 12.37 7.94 2.25
N ALA A 180 11.87 6.94 2.99
CA ALA A 180 12.66 5.79 3.45
C ALA A 180 12.98 4.79 2.33
N MET A 181 12.20 4.76 1.26
CA MET A 181 12.44 3.85 0.12
C MET A 181 13.77 4.12 -0.57
N SER A 182 14.40 3.08 -1.08
CA SER A 182 15.68 3.17 -1.80
C SER A 182 15.52 3.19 -3.32
N GLY A 183 14.45 2.60 -3.86
CA GLY A 183 14.20 2.50 -5.30
C GLY A 183 13.58 3.75 -5.93
N PRO A 184 13.31 3.71 -7.25
CA PRO A 184 12.56 4.75 -7.95
C PRO A 184 11.16 4.89 -7.35
N ARG A 185 10.76 6.10 -6.99
CA ARG A 185 9.47 6.35 -6.34
C ARG A 185 8.84 7.66 -6.75
N GLN A 186 7.52 7.67 -6.75
CA GLN A 186 6.72 8.87 -7.01
C GLN A 186 5.59 8.95 -5.99
N LEU A 187 5.40 10.12 -5.39
CA LEU A 187 4.25 10.45 -4.57
C LEU A 187 3.40 11.50 -5.31
N VAL A 188 2.13 11.17 -5.51
CA VAL A 188 1.12 12.06 -6.07
C VAL A 188 0.14 12.42 -4.96
N ILE A 189 0.05 13.70 -4.64
CA ILE A 189 -0.84 14.21 -3.60
C ILE A 189 -1.97 14.99 -4.28
N TYR A 190 -3.20 14.63 -3.97
CA TYR A 190 -4.39 15.38 -4.39
C TYR A 190 -4.78 16.35 -3.29
N ALA A 191 -4.68 17.64 -3.59
CA ALA A 191 -5.10 18.71 -2.69
C ALA A 191 -6.59 18.56 -2.31
N ASP A 192 -6.91 18.87 -1.06
CA ASP A 192 -8.27 18.82 -0.50
C ASP A 192 -8.97 17.44 -0.59
N SER A 193 -8.29 16.41 -1.05
CA SER A 193 -8.84 15.05 -1.11
C SER A 193 -8.64 14.33 0.21
N ARG A 194 -9.71 13.65 0.64
CA ARG A 194 -9.74 12.79 1.83
C ARG A 194 -9.18 11.39 1.51
N HIS A 195 -9.38 10.43 2.41
CA HIS A 195 -8.94 9.05 2.24
C HIS A 195 -9.36 8.45 0.89
N SER A 196 -10.61 8.69 0.48
CA SER A 196 -11.07 8.28 -0.85
C SER A 196 -10.65 9.30 -1.90
N VAL A 197 -9.51 9.10 -2.52
CA VAL A 197 -9.00 9.94 -3.63
C VAL A 197 -9.89 9.86 -4.88
N GLY A 198 -10.91 8.98 -4.90
CA GLY A 198 -11.84 8.77 -6.00
C GLY A 198 -12.93 9.83 -6.15
N ASN A 199 -13.03 10.79 -5.22
CA ASN A 199 -14.00 11.89 -5.27
C ASN A 199 -13.56 13.06 -6.18
N VAL A 200 -12.39 12.99 -6.79
CA VAL A 200 -12.02 13.91 -7.86
C VAL A 200 -12.93 13.60 -9.05
N PRO A 201 -13.81 14.54 -9.49
CA PRO A 201 -14.67 14.30 -10.64
C PRO A 201 -13.82 13.83 -11.82
N ALA A 202 -14.28 12.80 -12.52
CA ALA A 202 -13.58 12.28 -13.70
C ALA A 202 -13.29 13.35 -14.76
N ALA A 203 -14.06 14.47 -14.75
CA ALA A 203 -13.83 15.66 -15.55
C ALA A 203 -12.52 16.40 -15.22
N ASN A 204 -11.99 16.25 -14.00
CA ASN A 204 -10.70 16.82 -13.60
C ASN A 204 -9.52 15.85 -13.83
N LEU A 205 -9.81 14.59 -14.15
CA LEU A 205 -8.86 13.64 -14.69
C LEU A 205 -8.76 13.87 -16.20
N GLY A 206 -8.36 15.08 -16.62
CA GLY A 206 -7.87 15.30 -17.98
C GLY A 206 -6.83 14.24 -18.35
N PRO A 207 -6.39 14.15 -19.62
CA PRO A 207 -5.43 13.11 -20.03
C PRO A 207 -4.17 13.06 -19.16
N PHE A 208 -3.91 14.12 -18.39
CA PHE A 208 -2.95 14.17 -17.29
C PHE A 208 -3.49 15.12 -16.21
N PRO A 209 -3.53 14.72 -14.93
CA PRO A 209 -3.80 15.67 -13.85
C PRO A 209 -2.77 16.79 -13.88
N PRO A 210 -3.10 18.01 -13.38
CA PRO A 210 -2.10 19.06 -13.22
C PRO A 210 -0.90 18.49 -12.48
N ALA A 211 0.30 18.81 -12.96
CA ALA A 211 1.54 18.20 -12.49
C ALA A 211 1.58 18.14 -10.96
N PRO A 212 1.72 16.95 -10.36
CA PRO A 212 1.74 16.83 -8.91
C PRO A 212 2.91 17.61 -8.34
N ARG A 213 2.78 18.12 -7.12
CA ARG A 213 3.94 18.63 -6.38
C ARG A 213 4.92 17.46 -6.22
N SER A 214 5.95 17.43 -7.04
CA SER A 214 7.02 16.44 -6.88
C SER A 214 7.80 16.79 -5.62
N LEU A 215 7.93 15.84 -4.70
CA LEU A 215 8.97 15.93 -3.67
C LEU A 215 10.31 15.73 -4.39
N SER A 216 10.89 16.81 -4.89
CA SER A 216 12.29 16.79 -5.32
C SER A 216 13.13 16.44 -4.10
N PRO A 217 14.09 15.53 -4.18
CA PRO A 217 15.01 15.28 -3.09
C PRO A 217 15.68 16.61 -2.74
N LYS A 218 15.59 17.04 -1.46
CA LYS A 218 16.40 18.17 -0.98
C LYS A 218 17.84 17.84 -1.32
N PRO A 219 18.61 18.76 -1.95
CA PRO A 219 20.02 18.51 -2.19
C PRO A 219 20.67 18.19 -0.84
N SER A 220 21.35 17.06 -0.78
CA SER A 220 22.21 16.70 0.35
C SER A 220 23.10 17.89 0.68
N ALA A 221 23.14 18.30 1.95
CA ALA A 221 24.07 19.29 2.44
C ALA A 221 25.50 18.71 2.35
N ALA A 222 26.02 18.65 1.14
CA ALA A 222 27.36 18.20 0.86
C ALA A 222 28.35 19.34 1.11
N ALA A 223 29.18 19.12 2.11
CA ALA A 223 30.55 19.61 2.25
C ALA A 223 30.78 21.12 1.97
N LYS A 224 30.76 21.90 3.02
CA LYS A 224 31.58 23.11 3.08
C LYS A 224 33.03 22.71 2.81
N ARG A 225 33.52 22.97 1.60
CA ARG A 225 34.94 22.91 1.30
C ARG A 225 35.60 23.99 2.12
N THR A 226 36.39 23.59 3.10
CA THR A 226 37.39 24.46 3.73
C THR A 226 38.46 24.73 2.71
N SER A 227 38.60 25.97 2.26
CA SER A 227 39.74 26.45 1.49
C SER A 227 40.94 26.52 2.42
N PRO A 228 42.12 26.06 2.03
CA PRO A 228 43.33 26.33 2.80
C PRO A 228 43.76 27.77 2.56
N SER A 229 43.97 28.50 3.65
CA SER A 229 44.63 29.79 3.66
C SER A 229 46.13 29.58 3.37
N SER A 230 46.61 30.17 2.31
CA SER A 230 48.02 30.52 2.13
C SER A 230 48.26 31.92 2.64
#